data_1edd51133bcc3d46d9d7b56ebf2b7b06
#
_entry.id   1edd51133bcc3d46d9d7b56ebf2b7b06
#
_cell.length_a   1.000
_cell.length_b   1.000
_cell.length_c   1.000
_cell.angle_alpha   90.00
_cell.angle_beta   90.00
_cell.angle_gamma   90.00
#
_symmetry.space_group_name_H-M   'P 1'
#
loop_
_entity.id
_entity.type
_entity.pdbx_description
1 polymer ?
#
loop_
_entity_poly.entity_id
_entity_poly.type
_entity_poly.pdbx_seq_one_letter_code
_entity_poly.pdbx_strand_id
1 'polypeptide(L)'
;MKKIDFPVGISDFSKIRENEYYYIDKTGLICEVLKNPGTEVTLITRPRRFGKTLGMSMLAEFFDIEKDSRKIFQGLEISNHEKLCHAWQNQRPTVFLTFKNVDGLSFDSAYGQLKYEIGRLYEEYAYLLDGEHISDNERQIYERIRKQAAGEVEVTRSLQLLLQLMNKYYGKQAILLLDEYDVPLAKASSHGYYEQMLEVIKAMMTTALKDNAALCFSIVTGCLRISKESIFTGTNNFVLDTITDARLDEYFGFTQKDVDKILSDAGVTEYAGQVKEWYDGYHFGECDVYCPWDVMNYFQELQHNPDAKPASYWKNTSDNAVIRSFIDHAGSNITEKFETLLGGGSIVQKVDEGITYDYLNSSEENLWSLLYLTGYLTKAKDDEYSGTLPEETYALKIPNVEIREIFETTIKRWFEDSAKIWDRKHLFDAVWEGDSGEITLEMSKLLRKTISYHDYREDFYHAFLAGIFAGAGYMVESNKEHGEGRSDVVVYDSMNARVAIFEAKYSKSREEMKRDCNRAIEQINKKMYASEYEDDYDEILCYGISFFKKRCFVKRK
;
A
#
# COMPACT_ATOMS: atom_id res chain seq x y z
N MET A 1 31.71 -1.21 0.21
CA MET A 1 30.48 -1.19 1.03
C MET A 1 30.73 -1.93 2.34
N LYS A 2 30.37 -1.34 3.47
CA LYS A 2 30.48 -2.02 4.78
C LYS A 2 29.33 -3.03 4.88
N LYS A 3 29.63 -4.28 5.26
CA LYS A 3 28.59 -5.28 5.47
C LYS A 3 27.73 -4.90 6.69
N ILE A 4 26.44 -4.72 6.45
CA ILE A 4 25.43 -4.40 7.47
C ILE A 4 24.32 -5.43 7.35
N ASP A 5 23.89 -6.02 8.46
CA ASP A 5 22.80 -6.98 8.44
C ASP A 5 21.45 -6.24 8.59
N PHE A 6 20.80 -5.94 7.43
CA PHE A 6 19.50 -5.28 7.40
C PHE A 6 18.36 -6.26 7.74
N PRO A 7 17.46 -5.92 8.67
CA PRO A 7 16.38 -6.80 9.14
C PRO A 7 15.17 -6.82 8.20
N VAL A 8 15.36 -7.12 6.92
CA VAL A 8 14.26 -7.15 5.96
C VAL A 8 13.24 -8.23 6.35
N GLY A 9 11.96 -7.85 6.53
CA GLY A 9 10.89 -8.76 6.90
C GLY A 9 10.82 -9.13 8.38
N ILE A 10 11.69 -8.59 9.23
CA ILE A 10 11.68 -8.82 10.67
C ILE A 10 10.94 -7.66 11.34
N SER A 11 9.85 -7.98 12.04
CA SER A 11 9.05 -7.02 12.82
C SER A 11 9.12 -7.26 14.34
N ASP A 12 9.97 -8.18 14.77
CA ASP A 12 10.24 -8.51 16.17
C ASP A 12 11.42 -7.67 16.65
N PHE A 13 11.17 -6.75 17.59
CA PHE A 13 12.17 -5.82 18.10
C PHE A 13 13.28 -6.52 18.89
N SER A 14 12.92 -7.49 19.75
CA SER A 14 13.93 -8.24 20.53
C SER A 14 14.89 -8.98 19.62
N LYS A 15 14.35 -9.66 18.59
CA LYS A 15 15.14 -10.36 17.59
C LYS A 15 16.09 -9.43 16.83
N ILE A 16 15.65 -8.21 16.48
CA ILE A 16 16.51 -7.21 15.82
C ILE A 16 17.67 -6.82 16.74
N ARG A 17 17.38 -6.53 18.01
CA ARG A 17 18.38 -6.03 18.96
C ARG A 17 19.33 -7.11 19.47
N GLU A 18 18.83 -8.32 19.72
CA GLU A 18 19.64 -9.44 20.21
C GLU A 18 20.61 -9.98 19.16
N ASN A 19 20.23 -9.94 17.88
CA ASN A 19 21.09 -10.36 16.78
C ASN A 19 21.91 -9.21 16.20
N GLU A 20 21.88 -8.01 16.80
CA GLU A 20 22.64 -6.84 16.38
C GLU A 20 22.35 -6.43 14.92
N TYR A 21 21.13 -6.70 14.42
CA TYR A 21 20.70 -6.19 13.13
C TYR A 21 20.63 -4.67 13.13
N TYR A 22 20.77 -4.09 11.96
CA TYR A 22 20.71 -2.64 11.81
C TYR A 22 19.35 -2.09 12.21
N TYR A 23 19.35 -1.11 13.12
CA TYR A 23 18.14 -0.51 13.65
C TYR A 23 18.23 1.02 13.62
N ILE A 24 17.22 1.66 13.04
CA ILE A 24 17.02 3.11 13.17
C ILE A 24 16.18 3.35 14.41
N ASP A 25 16.75 4.11 15.34
CA ASP A 25 16.15 4.34 16.64
C ASP A 25 14.86 5.16 16.55
N LYS A 26 13.75 4.55 16.90
CA LYS A 26 12.42 5.14 17.02
C LYS A 26 11.86 5.03 18.43
N THR A 27 12.73 4.80 19.43
CA THR A 27 12.29 4.62 20.82
C THR A 27 11.77 5.91 21.46
N GLY A 28 11.96 7.07 20.83
CA GLY A 28 11.26 8.32 21.18
C GLY A 28 9.73 8.19 21.14
N LEU A 29 9.19 7.24 20.35
CA LEU A 29 7.76 6.90 20.38
C LEU A 29 7.26 6.56 21.78
N ILE A 30 8.07 5.88 22.61
CA ILE A 30 7.73 5.55 24.00
C ILE A 30 7.54 6.82 24.81
N CYS A 31 8.43 7.80 24.61
CA CYS A 31 8.33 9.08 25.31
C CYS A 31 7.04 9.83 24.92
N GLU A 32 6.71 9.85 23.62
CA GLU A 32 5.51 10.52 23.13
C GLU A 32 4.22 9.87 23.65
N VAL A 33 4.16 8.55 23.67
CA VAL A 33 3.02 7.80 24.23
C VAL A 33 2.83 8.12 25.72
N LEU A 34 3.92 8.27 26.48
CA LEU A 34 3.87 8.51 27.92
C LEU A 34 3.73 9.99 28.32
N LYS A 35 3.82 10.94 27.37
CA LYS A 35 3.63 12.39 27.65
C LYS A 35 2.21 12.73 28.11
N ASN A 36 1.21 11.99 27.64
CA ASN A 36 -0.20 12.25 27.94
C ASN A 36 -0.84 11.09 28.71
N PRO A 37 -0.57 10.95 29.99
CA PRO A 37 -1.04 9.80 30.79
C PRO A 37 -2.57 9.73 30.96
N GLY A 38 -3.30 10.79 30.59
CA GLY A 38 -4.77 10.81 30.60
C GLY A 38 -5.42 10.23 29.32
N THR A 39 -4.63 9.83 28.34
CA THR A 39 -5.14 9.21 27.10
C THR A 39 -5.27 7.70 27.33
N GLU A 40 -6.50 7.20 27.43
CA GLU A 40 -6.70 5.77 27.63
C GLU A 40 -6.50 4.95 26.35
N VAL A 41 -6.87 5.49 25.20
CA VAL A 41 -6.72 4.78 23.91
C VAL A 41 -6.14 5.71 22.84
N THR A 42 -5.06 5.26 22.22
CA THR A 42 -4.49 5.91 21.01
C THR A 42 -4.66 5.00 19.80
N LEU A 43 -5.36 5.49 18.77
CA LEU A 43 -5.44 4.84 17.48
C LEU A 43 -4.44 5.51 16.53
N ILE A 44 -3.52 4.73 16.00
CA ILE A 44 -2.49 5.18 15.05
C ILE A 44 -2.76 4.56 13.69
N THR A 45 -3.06 5.39 12.69
CA THR A 45 -3.24 4.92 11.33
C THR A 45 -2.09 5.38 10.44
N ARG A 46 -1.43 4.44 9.80
CA ARG A 46 -0.34 4.68 8.83
C ARG A 46 -0.45 3.68 7.68
N PRO A 47 0.03 4.00 6.49
CA PRO A 47 0.08 3.05 5.39
C PRO A 47 0.83 1.77 5.77
N ARG A 48 0.66 0.72 4.98
CA ARG A 48 1.40 -0.54 5.17
C ARG A 48 2.91 -0.29 5.02
N ARG A 49 3.74 -1.04 5.79
CA ARG A 49 5.22 -1.05 5.72
C ARG A 49 5.94 0.17 6.29
N PHE A 50 5.22 1.04 6.97
CA PHE A 50 5.80 2.17 7.69
C PHE A 50 6.23 1.83 9.13
N GLY A 51 6.43 0.56 9.48
CA GLY A 51 7.01 0.15 10.76
C GLY A 51 6.01 -0.01 11.92
N LYS A 52 4.69 -0.01 11.69
CA LYS A 52 3.67 -0.15 12.76
C LYS A 52 3.92 -1.36 13.66
N THR A 53 3.98 -2.55 13.07
CA THR A 53 4.18 -3.82 13.82
C THR A 53 5.50 -3.83 14.60
N LEU A 54 6.58 -3.29 14.03
CA LEU A 54 7.87 -3.17 14.74
C LEU A 54 7.76 -2.22 15.92
N GLY A 55 7.09 -1.07 15.75
CA GLY A 55 6.80 -0.13 16.84
C GLY A 55 5.98 -0.78 17.95
N MET A 56 4.96 -1.56 17.61
CA MET A 56 4.14 -2.29 18.59
C MET A 56 4.94 -3.37 19.32
N SER A 57 5.79 -4.12 18.60
CA SER A 57 6.70 -5.09 19.21
C SER A 57 7.68 -4.40 20.19
N MET A 58 8.24 -3.26 19.80
CA MET A 58 9.10 -2.45 20.67
C MET A 58 8.37 -1.99 21.95
N LEU A 59 7.14 -1.53 21.83
CA LEU A 59 6.33 -1.12 23.00
C LEU A 59 6.04 -2.32 23.90
N ALA A 60 5.69 -3.48 23.34
CA ALA A 60 5.50 -4.72 24.11
C ALA A 60 6.75 -5.13 24.87
N GLU A 61 7.93 -5.08 24.22
CA GLU A 61 9.21 -5.37 24.89
C GLU A 61 9.52 -4.38 26.04
N PHE A 62 9.16 -3.11 25.85
CA PHE A 62 9.44 -2.09 26.85
C PHE A 62 8.55 -2.21 28.09
N PHE A 63 7.25 -2.42 27.90
CA PHE A 63 6.30 -2.34 29.02
C PHE A 63 6.12 -3.64 29.79
N ASP A 64 6.24 -4.79 29.11
CA ASP A 64 5.84 -6.10 29.66
C ASP A 64 6.63 -6.50 30.91
N ILE A 65 5.90 -6.71 32.01
CA ILE A 65 6.42 -7.07 33.34
C ILE A 65 7.10 -8.45 33.37
N GLU A 66 6.74 -9.35 32.43
CA GLU A 66 7.35 -10.68 32.35
C GLU A 66 8.71 -10.68 31.64
N LYS A 67 9.15 -9.52 31.12
CA LYS A 67 10.39 -9.39 30.36
C LYS A 67 11.48 -8.65 31.14
N ASP A 68 12.73 -8.86 30.75
CA ASP A 68 13.87 -8.03 31.14
C ASP A 68 14.52 -7.48 29.87
N SER A 69 14.02 -6.35 29.42
CA SER A 69 14.40 -5.74 28.15
C SER A 69 15.51 -4.69 28.27
N ARG A 70 16.08 -4.46 29.45
CA ARG A 70 17.07 -3.40 29.70
C ARG A 70 18.25 -3.45 28.74
N LYS A 71 18.75 -4.67 28.44
CA LYS A 71 19.89 -4.86 27.54
C LYS A 71 19.57 -4.44 26.10
N ILE A 72 18.38 -4.77 25.57
CA ILE A 72 18.01 -4.48 24.18
C ILE A 72 17.67 -3.00 23.95
N PHE A 73 17.34 -2.25 25.00
CA PHE A 73 17.15 -0.79 24.94
C PHE A 73 18.40 0.03 25.23
N GLN A 74 19.47 -0.61 25.67
CA GLN A 74 20.72 0.10 26.00
C GLN A 74 21.28 0.83 24.78
N GLY A 75 21.62 2.11 24.96
CA GLY A 75 22.19 2.99 23.93
C GLY A 75 21.15 3.58 22.95
N LEU A 76 19.86 3.29 23.15
CA LEU A 76 18.78 3.93 22.41
C LEU A 76 18.27 5.19 23.13
N GLU A 77 17.57 6.06 22.43
CA GLU A 77 17.08 7.34 22.93
C GLU A 77 16.34 7.23 24.27
N ILE A 78 15.43 6.26 24.38
CA ILE A 78 14.66 6.03 25.60
C ILE A 78 15.55 5.77 26.82
N SER A 79 16.72 5.17 26.65
CA SER A 79 17.65 4.89 27.75
C SER A 79 18.21 6.16 28.41
N ASN A 80 18.13 7.32 27.73
CA ASN A 80 18.49 8.61 28.29
C ASN A 80 17.41 9.19 29.22
N HIS A 81 16.20 8.61 29.21
CA HIS A 81 15.06 9.02 30.02
C HIS A 81 14.92 8.13 31.27
N GLU A 82 15.92 8.15 32.16
CA GLU A 82 16.00 7.26 33.34
C GLU A 82 14.72 7.21 34.18
N LYS A 83 14.04 8.35 34.38
CA LYS A 83 12.79 8.40 35.14
C LYS A 83 11.66 7.60 34.49
N LEU A 84 11.55 7.67 33.14
CA LEU A 84 10.55 6.91 32.39
C LEU A 84 10.89 5.42 32.42
N CYS A 85 12.17 5.06 32.20
CA CYS A 85 12.63 3.68 32.31
C CYS A 85 12.34 3.08 33.68
N HIS A 86 12.68 3.79 34.76
CA HIS A 86 12.41 3.31 36.12
C HIS A 86 10.90 3.12 36.40
N ALA A 87 10.05 3.99 35.90
CA ALA A 87 8.61 3.96 36.17
C ALA A 87 7.83 2.96 35.29
N TRP A 88 8.31 2.67 34.06
CA TRP A 88 7.54 1.99 33.06
C TRP A 88 8.19 0.74 32.44
N GLN A 89 9.54 0.71 32.33
CA GLN A 89 10.22 -0.38 31.67
C GLN A 89 10.07 -1.69 32.45
N ASN A 90 9.39 -2.65 31.84
CA ASN A 90 9.06 -3.96 32.45
C ASN A 90 8.27 -3.84 33.77
N GLN A 91 7.35 -2.86 33.85
CA GLN A 91 6.58 -2.58 35.05
C GLN A 91 5.08 -2.86 34.93
N ARG A 92 4.58 -3.22 33.75
CA ARG A 92 3.14 -3.39 33.51
C ARG A 92 2.85 -4.73 32.85
N PRO A 93 1.81 -5.46 33.27
CA PRO A 93 1.31 -6.57 32.45
C PRO A 93 0.89 -6.02 31.09
N THR A 94 1.33 -6.68 30.01
CA THR A 94 1.12 -6.16 28.67
C THR A 94 0.62 -7.28 27.77
N VAL A 95 -0.50 -7.04 27.09
CA VAL A 95 -1.07 -7.94 26.07
C VAL A 95 -0.75 -7.37 24.70
N PHE A 96 -0.16 -8.16 23.85
CA PHE A 96 0.06 -7.83 22.45
C PHE A 96 -0.67 -8.83 21.53
N LEU A 97 -1.62 -8.34 20.75
CA LEU A 97 -2.37 -9.11 19.78
C LEU A 97 -2.28 -8.47 18.40
N THR A 98 -1.93 -9.24 17.38
CA THR A 98 -2.01 -8.83 15.98
C THR A 98 -3.14 -9.57 15.26
N PHE A 99 -3.94 -8.84 14.49
CA PHE A 99 -5.00 -9.39 13.65
C PHE A 99 -4.53 -9.77 12.23
N LYS A 100 -3.23 -9.71 11.99
CA LYS A 100 -2.61 -9.93 10.66
C LYS A 100 -3.07 -11.22 9.96
N ASN A 101 -3.30 -12.29 10.73
CA ASN A 101 -3.63 -13.61 10.20
C ASN A 101 -5.15 -13.89 10.19
N VAL A 102 -5.98 -12.94 10.61
CA VAL A 102 -7.44 -13.11 10.63
C VAL A 102 -7.99 -12.85 9.23
N ASP A 103 -8.00 -13.90 8.42
CA ASP A 103 -8.41 -13.92 7.02
C ASP A 103 -9.16 -15.22 6.69
N GLY A 104 -10.02 -15.19 5.67
CA GLY A 104 -10.75 -16.35 5.18
C GLY A 104 -11.69 -15.99 4.02
N LEU A 105 -11.99 -16.97 3.19
CA LEU A 105 -12.92 -16.80 2.05
C LEU A 105 -14.40 -16.71 2.49
N SER A 106 -14.68 -17.03 3.75
CA SER A 106 -16.01 -16.92 4.36
C SER A 106 -15.89 -16.42 5.80
N PHE A 107 -17.00 -15.91 6.36
CA PHE A 107 -17.07 -15.50 7.76
C PHE A 107 -16.62 -16.62 8.71
N ASP A 108 -17.13 -17.84 8.54
CA ASP A 108 -16.80 -18.97 9.42
C ASP A 108 -15.28 -19.27 9.44
N SER A 109 -14.65 -19.20 8.27
CA SER A 109 -13.21 -19.40 8.15
C SER A 109 -12.42 -18.31 8.86
N ALA A 110 -12.73 -17.03 8.59
CA ALA A 110 -12.07 -15.89 9.21
C ALA A 110 -12.32 -15.83 10.73
N TYR A 111 -13.54 -16.11 11.17
CA TYR A 111 -13.89 -16.19 12.59
C TYR A 111 -13.17 -17.36 13.28
N GLY A 112 -12.99 -18.48 12.58
CA GLY A 112 -12.15 -19.59 13.03
C GLY A 112 -10.71 -19.17 13.27
N GLN A 113 -10.11 -18.40 12.37
CA GLN A 113 -8.76 -17.82 12.54
C GLN A 113 -8.70 -16.86 13.74
N LEU A 114 -9.70 -16.00 13.91
CA LEU A 114 -9.80 -15.13 15.08
C LEU A 114 -9.79 -15.93 16.38
N LYS A 115 -10.61 -16.99 16.48
CA LYS A 115 -10.63 -17.87 17.65
C LYS A 115 -9.30 -18.57 17.88
N TYR A 116 -8.61 -18.95 16.82
CA TYR A 116 -7.28 -19.56 16.90
C TYR A 116 -6.25 -18.58 17.49
N GLU A 117 -6.18 -17.35 16.96
CA GLU A 117 -5.22 -16.34 17.47
C GLU A 117 -5.51 -15.97 18.94
N ILE A 118 -6.80 -15.83 19.30
CA ILE A 118 -7.18 -15.59 20.71
C ILE A 118 -6.85 -16.81 21.59
N GLY A 119 -7.12 -18.02 21.11
CA GLY A 119 -6.78 -19.24 21.85
C GLY A 119 -5.28 -19.37 22.09
N ARG A 120 -4.45 -19.02 21.09
CA ARG A 120 -2.98 -18.97 21.22
C ARG A 120 -2.54 -17.92 22.24
N LEU A 121 -3.14 -16.73 22.20
CA LEU A 121 -2.88 -15.68 23.19
C LEU A 121 -3.18 -16.18 24.60
N TYR A 122 -4.31 -16.87 24.80
CA TYR A 122 -4.65 -17.47 26.09
C TYR A 122 -3.69 -18.61 26.52
N GLU A 123 -3.11 -19.34 25.60
CA GLU A 123 -2.06 -20.33 25.90
C GLU A 123 -0.77 -19.67 26.42
N GLU A 124 -0.37 -18.54 25.84
CA GLU A 124 0.80 -17.77 26.29
C GLU A 124 0.64 -17.28 27.76
N TYR A 125 -0.58 -16.95 28.19
CA TYR A 125 -0.87 -16.49 29.54
C TYR A 125 -1.48 -17.57 30.46
N ALA A 126 -1.28 -18.86 30.15
CA ALA A 126 -1.88 -19.97 30.92
C ALA A 126 -1.49 -19.97 32.40
N TYR A 127 -0.34 -19.41 32.76
CA TYR A 127 0.12 -19.25 34.14
C TYR A 127 -0.83 -18.41 35.01
N LEU A 128 -1.68 -17.56 34.43
CA LEU A 128 -2.70 -16.82 35.16
C LEU A 128 -3.69 -17.74 35.87
N LEU A 129 -3.85 -18.99 35.38
CA LEU A 129 -4.71 -20.00 36.01
C LEU A 129 -4.18 -20.50 37.35
N ASP A 130 -2.90 -20.32 37.63
CA ASP A 130 -2.29 -20.74 38.92
C ASP A 130 -2.58 -19.73 40.05
N GLY A 131 -3.18 -18.56 39.73
CA GLY A 131 -3.53 -17.53 40.69
C GLY A 131 -4.70 -17.93 41.61
N GLU A 132 -4.59 -17.62 42.92
CA GLU A 132 -5.64 -17.85 43.90
C GLU A 132 -6.89 -16.97 43.72
N HIS A 133 -6.80 -15.94 42.86
CA HIS A 133 -7.83 -14.91 42.71
C HIS A 133 -8.80 -15.17 41.54
N ILE A 134 -8.73 -16.34 40.91
CA ILE A 134 -9.55 -16.73 39.78
C ILE A 134 -10.71 -17.60 40.26
N SER A 135 -11.96 -17.19 39.96
CA SER A 135 -13.14 -18.00 40.24
C SER A 135 -13.24 -19.22 39.31
N ASP A 136 -13.94 -20.27 39.77
CA ASP A 136 -14.15 -21.47 38.95
C ASP A 136 -14.85 -21.17 37.62
N ASN A 137 -15.76 -20.20 37.60
CA ASN A 137 -16.43 -19.77 36.37
C ASN A 137 -15.45 -19.10 35.38
N GLU A 138 -14.58 -18.20 35.84
CA GLU A 138 -13.54 -17.57 35.02
C GLU A 138 -12.57 -18.60 34.48
N ARG A 139 -12.19 -19.57 35.29
CA ARG A 139 -11.32 -20.70 34.87
C ARG A 139 -11.98 -21.52 33.74
N GLN A 140 -13.25 -21.82 33.87
CA GLN A 140 -13.99 -22.56 32.84
C GLN A 140 -14.11 -21.77 31.53
N ILE A 141 -14.39 -20.46 31.60
CA ILE A 141 -14.45 -19.58 30.42
C ILE A 141 -13.06 -19.51 29.78
N TYR A 142 -12.01 -19.31 30.56
CA TYR A 142 -10.62 -19.28 30.10
C TYR A 142 -10.26 -20.54 29.30
N GLU A 143 -10.56 -21.71 29.86
CA GLU A 143 -10.29 -23.01 29.22
C GLU A 143 -11.08 -23.20 27.91
N ARG A 144 -12.34 -22.72 27.84
CA ARG A 144 -13.10 -22.78 26.58
C ARG A 144 -12.48 -21.90 25.52
N ILE A 145 -12.05 -20.68 25.86
CA ILE A 145 -11.38 -19.77 24.94
C ILE A 145 -10.06 -20.38 24.47
N ARG A 146 -9.22 -20.83 25.38
CA ARG A 146 -7.92 -21.47 25.09
C ARG A 146 -8.06 -22.64 24.13
N LYS A 147 -9.08 -23.48 24.33
CA LYS A 147 -9.38 -24.65 23.49
C LYS A 147 -10.22 -24.33 22.24
N GLN A 148 -10.45 -23.05 21.93
CA GLN A 148 -11.25 -22.59 20.79
C GLN A 148 -12.71 -23.11 20.80
N ALA A 149 -13.20 -23.54 21.96
CA ALA A 149 -14.55 -24.04 22.18
C ALA A 149 -15.53 -22.96 22.71
N ALA A 150 -15.07 -21.73 22.82
CA ALA A 150 -15.85 -20.58 23.31
C ALA A 150 -16.95 -20.19 22.32
N GLY A 151 -18.09 -19.78 22.87
CA GLY A 151 -19.17 -19.15 22.13
C GLY A 151 -18.85 -17.69 21.75
N GLU A 152 -19.65 -17.10 20.87
CA GLU A 152 -19.42 -15.75 20.35
C GLU A 152 -19.29 -14.68 21.44
N VAL A 153 -20.16 -14.70 22.44
CA VAL A 153 -20.11 -13.76 23.58
C VAL A 153 -18.81 -13.89 24.37
N GLU A 154 -18.28 -15.11 24.54
CA GLU A 154 -17.01 -15.33 25.24
C GLU A 154 -15.82 -14.86 24.41
N VAL A 155 -15.86 -15.07 23.09
CA VAL A 155 -14.84 -14.58 22.15
C VAL A 155 -14.81 -13.06 22.13
N THR A 156 -15.95 -12.39 22.01
CA THR A 156 -16.02 -10.92 21.98
C THR A 156 -15.63 -10.27 23.30
N ARG A 157 -15.70 -11.00 24.42
CA ARG A 157 -15.27 -10.53 25.75
C ARG A 157 -13.88 -11.06 26.17
N SER A 158 -13.22 -11.82 25.31
CA SER A 158 -11.95 -12.46 25.67
C SER A 158 -10.88 -11.46 26.13
N LEU A 159 -10.66 -10.38 25.38
CA LEU A 159 -9.66 -9.37 25.75
C LEU A 159 -9.98 -8.72 27.10
N GLN A 160 -11.25 -8.39 27.35
CA GLN A 160 -11.69 -7.84 28.64
C GLN A 160 -11.38 -8.80 29.78
N LEU A 161 -11.73 -10.08 29.63
CA LEU A 161 -11.46 -11.10 30.65
C LEU A 161 -9.96 -11.26 30.91
N LEU A 162 -9.14 -11.32 29.86
CA LEU A 162 -7.68 -11.47 30.00
C LEU A 162 -7.08 -10.30 30.80
N LEU A 163 -7.45 -9.05 30.47
CA LEU A 163 -6.99 -7.86 31.20
C LEU A 163 -7.44 -7.89 32.68
N GLN A 164 -8.67 -8.33 32.97
CA GLN A 164 -9.18 -8.47 34.33
C GLN A 164 -8.38 -9.53 35.12
N LEU A 165 -8.06 -10.65 34.51
CA LEU A 165 -7.26 -11.70 35.13
C LEU A 165 -5.83 -11.25 35.41
N MET A 166 -5.21 -10.53 34.47
CA MET A 166 -3.90 -9.91 34.66
C MET A 166 -3.92 -8.90 35.82
N ASN A 167 -4.94 -8.05 35.87
CA ASN A 167 -5.08 -7.08 36.96
C ASN A 167 -5.22 -7.76 38.33
N LYS A 168 -5.97 -8.86 38.40
CA LYS A 168 -6.08 -9.68 39.63
C LYS A 168 -4.75 -10.33 40.01
N TYR A 169 -4.01 -10.87 39.04
CA TYR A 169 -2.77 -11.59 39.25
C TYR A 169 -1.62 -10.67 39.69
N TYR A 170 -1.42 -9.55 38.97
CA TYR A 170 -0.30 -8.63 39.23
C TYR A 170 -0.64 -7.47 40.18
N GLY A 171 -1.92 -7.24 40.49
CA GLY A 171 -2.34 -6.05 41.23
C GLY A 171 -2.11 -4.73 40.48
N LYS A 172 -1.93 -4.78 39.15
CA LYS A 172 -1.63 -3.66 38.28
C LYS A 172 -2.54 -3.70 37.05
N GLN A 173 -2.99 -2.50 36.62
CA GLN A 173 -3.70 -2.36 35.34
C GLN A 173 -2.77 -2.78 34.18
N ALA A 174 -3.35 -3.44 33.18
CA ALA A 174 -2.63 -3.95 32.02
C ALA A 174 -2.64 -2.96 30.85
N ILE A 175 -1.61 -3.05 30.02
CA ILE A 175 -1.52 -2.35 28.74
C ILE A 175 -2.02 -3.31 27.65
N LEU A 176 -2.83 -2.78 26.70
CA LEU A 176 -3.34 -3.55 25.57
C LEU A 176 -2.80 -2.96 24.26
N LEU A 177 -2.04 -3.75 23.53
CA LEU A 177 -1.46 -3.39 22.23
C LEU A 177 -2.16 -4.23 21.15
N LEU A 178 -2.88 -3.57 20.23
CA LEU A 178 -3.63 -4.20 19.14
C LEU A 178 -3.06 -3.76 17.80
N ASP A 179 -2.49 -4.69 17.04
CA ASP A 179 -1.88 -4.40 15.75
C ASP A 179 -2.75 -4.90 14.58
N GLU A 180 -2.80 -4.10 13.52
CA GLU A 180 -3.54 -4.40 12.28
C GLU A 180 -5.03 -4.73 12.50
N TYR A 181 -5.70 -3.95 13.38
CA TYR A 181 -7.10 -4.19 13.79
C TYR A 181 -8.10 -4.16 12.64
N ASP A 182 -7.78 -3.49 11.56
CA ASP A 182 -8.61 -3.29 10.38
C ASP A 182 -8.45 -4.40 9.32
N VAL A 183 -7.45 -5.28 9.44
CA VAL A 183 -7.21 -6.38 8.48
C VAL A 183 -8.39 -7.34 8.35
N PRO A 184 -9.05 -7.80 9.44
CA PRO A 184 -10.22 -8.66 9.31
C PRO A 184 -11.36 -8.02 8.51
N LEU A 185 -11.53 -6.70 8.64
CA LEU A 185 -12.58 -5.93 7.98
C LEU A 185 -12.26 -5.67 6.52
N ALA A 186 -10.98 -5.37 6.20
CA ALA A 186 -10.51 -5.24 4.83
C ALA A 186 -10.74 -6.54 4.03
N LYS A 187 -10.43 -7.69 4.62
CA LYS A 187 -10.62 -9.00 4.02
C LYS A 187 -12.09 -9.38 3.90
N ALA A 188 -12.88 -9.10 4.93
CA ALA A 188 -14.32 -9.32 4.93
C ALA A 188 -15.03 -8.51 3.83
N SER A 189 -14.64 -7.25 3.60
CA SER A 189 -15.16 -6.43 2.51
C SER A 189 -14.89 -7.06 1.14
N SER A 190 -13.68 -7.58 0.92
CA SER A 190 -13.30 -8.23 -0.34
C SER A 190 -14.07 -9.54 -0.61
N HIS A 191 -14.59 -10.20 0.43
CA HIS A 191 -15.28 -11.49 0.35
C HIS A 191 -16.77 -11.45 0.70
N GLY A 192 -17.34 -10.26 0.94
CA GLY A 192 -18.78 -10.05 1.09
C GLY A 192 -19.38 -10.44 2.44
N TYR A 193 -18.56 -10.55 3.52
CA TYR A 193 -19.04 -10.81 4.89
C TYR A 193 -18.67 -9.68 5.88
N TYR A 194 -18.57 -8.44 5.37
CA TYR A 194 -18.11 -7.26 6.11
C TYR A 194 -18.91 -7.02 7.39
N GLU A 195 -20.25 -6.96 7.29
CA GLU A 195 -21.14 -6.67 8.43
C GLU A 195 -20.98 -7.67 9.59
N GLN A 196 -20.89 -8.96 9.28
CA GLN A 196 -20.70 -10.00 10.28
C GLN A 196 -19.38 -9.84 11.03
N MET A 197 -18.28 -9.59 10.30
CA MET A 197 -16.97 -9.39 10.92
C MET A 197 -16.91 -8.07 11.71
N LEU A 198 -17.56 -7.01 11.20
CA LEU A 198 -17.65 -5.72 11.89
C LEU A 198 -18.31 -5.86 13.25
N GLU A 199 -19.42 -6.60 13.35
CA GLU A 199 -20.14 -6.82 14.61
C GLU A 199 -19.22 -7.48 15.65
N VAL A 200 -18.46 -8.51 15.27
CA VAL A 200 -17.52 -9.21 16.15
C VAL A 200 -16.39 -8.30 16.61
N ILE A 201 -15.69 -7.63 15.67
CA ILE A 201 -14.56 -6.75 16.00
C ILE A 201 -15.01 -5.57 16.85
N LYS A 202 -16.15 -4.96 16.52
CA LYS A 202 -16.76 -3.87 17.30
C LYS A 202 -17.08 -4.29 18.72
N ALA A 203 -17.73 -5.43 18.91
CA ALA A 203 -18.06 -5.94 20.24
C ALA A 203 -16.78 -6.21 21.06
N MET A 204 -15.75 -6.80 20.46
CA MET A 204 -14.46 -7.07 21.11
C MET A 204 -13.75 -5.77 21.52
N MET A 205 -13.65 -4.79 20.63
CA MET A 205 -13.00 -3.50 20.90
C MET A 205 -13.76 -2.71 21.97
N THR A 206 -15.09 -2.67 21.88
CA THR A 206 -15.93 -1.95 22.84
C THR A 206 -15.76 -2.52 24.26
N THR A 207 -15.78 -3.85 24.42
CA THR A 207 -15.67 -4.47 25.75
C THR A 207 -14.26 -4.34 26.33
N ALA A 208 -13.22 -4.38 25.51
CA ALA A 208 -11.84 -4.28 25.96
C ALA A 208 -11.42 -2.85 26.32
N LEU A 209 -11.89 -1.85 25.54
CA LEU A 209 -11.38 -0.48 25.57
C LEU A 209 -12.27 0.51 26.32
N LYS A 210 -13.57 0.22 26.44
CA LYS A 210 -14.50 1.15 27.06
C LYS A 210 -14.80 0.76 28.51
N ASP A 211 -14.72 1.74 29.42
CA ASP A 211 -15.08 1.58 30.83
C ASP A 211 -14.43 0.34 31.48
N ASN A 212 -13.21 -0.01 31.10
CA ASN A 212 -12.49 -1.17 31.60
C ASN A 212 -11.49 -0.78 32.70
N ALA A 213 -11.88 -0.96 33.94
CA ALA A 213 -11.05 -0.61 35.11
C ALA A 213 -9.70 -1.39 35.18
N ALA A 214 -9.56 -2.49 34.43
CA ALA A 214 -8.32 -3.26 34.34
C ALA A 214 -7.35 -2.72 33.28
N LEU A 215 -7.80 -1.81 32.42
CA LEU A 215 -6.98 -1.20 31.38
C LEU A 215 -6.19 -0.01 31.93
N CYS A 216 -4.87 0.02 31.71
CA CYS A 216 -4.01 1.16 31.97
C CYS A 216 -4.11 2.17 30.81
N PHE A 217 -3.76 1.71 29.63
CA PHE A 217 -4.00 2.35 28.33
C PHE A 217 -3.90 1.32 27.21
N SER A 218 -4.33 1.72 26.02
CA SER A 218 -4.23 0.90 24.81
C SER A 218 -3.66 1.69 23.65
N ILE A 219 -2.88 1.00 22.81
CA ILE A 219 -2.46 1.49 21.51
C ILE A 219 -2.99 0.53 20.46
N VAL A 220 -3.68 1.09 19.48
CA VAL A 220 -4.29 0.33 18.38
C VAL A 220 -3.67 0.82 17.07
N THR A 221 -3.22 -0.08 16.20
CA THR A 221 -2.67 0.31 14.89
C THR A 221 -3.44 -0.32 13.74
N GLY A 222 -3.56 0.43 12.64
CA GLY A 222 -4.18 -0.01 11.40
C GLY A 222 -3.79 0.86 10.21
N CYS A 223 -4.39 0.60 9.05
CA CYS A 223 -4.25 1.45 7.87
C CYS A 223 -5.35 2.51 7.81
N LEU A 224 -6.60 2.14 8.13
CA LEU A 224 -7.74 3.03 8.09
C LEU A 224 -8.35 3.25 9.47
N ARG A 225 -8.98 4.41 9.62
CA ARG A 225 -9.85 4.70 10.74
C ARG A 225 -11.28 4.22 10.41
N ILE A 226 -11.70 3.12 11.00
CA ILE A 226 -13.08 2.62 10.84
C ILE A 226 -13.99 3.37 11.81
N SER A 227 -14.40 4.60 11.44
CA SER A 227 -15.06 5.52 12.35
C SER A 227 -16.57 5.65 12.19
N LYS A 228 -17.09 5.53 10.96
CA LYS A 228 -18.52 5.79 10.71
C LYS A 228 -19.45 4.75 11.34
N GLU A 229 -18.94 3.56 11.64
CA GLU A 229 -19.75 2.46 12.13
C GLU A 229 -19.52 2.13 13.60
N SER A 230 -19.17 3.14 14.37
CA SER A 230 -19.30 3.07 15.84
C SER A 230 -18.41 2.08 16.59
N ILE A 231 -17.29 1.57 16.04
CA ILE A 231 -16.31 0.85 16.89
C ILE A 231 -15.87 1.77 18.03
N PHE A 232 -15.75 3.06 17.74
CA PHE A 232 -15.27 4.07 18.67
C PHE A 232 -16.29 5.16 19.01
N THR A 233 -17.56 5.07 18.53
CA THR A 233 -18.60 6.05 18.88
C THR A 233 -19.01 5.91 20.35
N GLY A 234 -18.99 7.04 21.06
CA GLY A 234 -19.32 7.10 22.48
C GLY A 234 -18.15 6.82 23.42
N THR A 235 -16.91 6.75 22.91
CA THR A 235 -15.70 6.72 23.73
C THR A 235 -15.08 8.12 23.74
N ASN A 236 -15.18 8.84 24.85
CA ASN A 236 -14.59 10.16 25.02
C ASN A 236 -13.07 10.10 25.35
N ASN A 237 -12.52 8.89 25.46
CA ASN A 237 -11.14 8.60 25.87
C ASN A 237 -10.20 8.22 24.69
N PHE A 238 -10.61 8.49 23.46
CA PHE A 238 -9.90 8.14 22.24
C PHE A 238 -9.12 9.32 21.67
N VAL A 239 -7.83 9.13 21.41
CA VAL A 239 -7.01 10.05 20.62
C VAL A 239 -6.64 9.37 19.32
N LEU A 240 -6.85 10.07 18.22
CA LEU A 240 -6.48 9.66 16.89
C LEU A 240 -5.13 10.24 16.52
N ASP A 241 -4.37 9.48 15.76
CA ASP A 241 -3.12 9.91 15.15
C ASP A 241 -3.05 9.33 13.73
N THR A 242 -3.41 10.15 12.76
CA THR A 242 -3.49 9.80 11.35
C THR A 242 -2.26 10.31 10.59
N ILE A 243 -2.22 10.11 9.29
CA ILE A 243 -1.13 10.65 8.45
C ILE A 243 -1.16 12.18 8.33
N THR A 244 -2.23 12.84 8.80
CA THR A 244 -2.35 14.30 8.80
C THR A 244 -1.89 14.95 10.10
N ASP A 245 -1.69 14.15 11.18
CA ASP A 245 -1.32 14.63 12.49
C ASP A 245 0.21 14.70 12.67
N ALA A 246 0.70 15.78 13.29
CA ALA A 246 2.13 16.02 13.49
C ALA A 246 2.73 15.31 14.72
N ARG A 247 1.88 14.76 15.63
CA ARG A 247 2.36 14.24 16.91
C ARG A 247 3.31 13.04 16.81
N LEU A 248 3.02 12.09 15.89
CA LEU A 248 3.78 10.85 15.72
C LEU A 248 4.31 10.68 14.29
N ASP A 249 4.43 11.76 13.54
CA ASP A 249 4.74 11.76 12.11
C ASP A 249 6.14 11.23 11.78
N GLU A 250 7.14 11.43 12.65
CA GLU A 250 8.52 10.98 12.44
C GLU A 250 8.80 9.53 12.91
N TYR A 251 7.89 8.93 13.70
CA TYR A 251 8.15 7.59 14.27
C TYR A 251 7.76 6.44 13.32
N PHE A 252 6.91 6.72 12.34
CA PHE A 252 6.46 5.76 11.35
C PHE A 252 6.95 6.16 9.96
N GLY A 253 8.05 5.57 9.54
CA GLY A 253 8.80 5.94 8.34
C GLY A 253 10.26 6.28 8.67
N PHE A 254 11.07 6.49 7.64
CA PHE A 254 12.42 7.04 7.80
C PHE A 254 12.44 8.49 7.37
N THR A 255 12.94 9.37 8.23
CA THR A 255 13.21 10.77 7.89
C THR A 255 14.42 10.87 6.96
N GLN A 256 14.63 12.02 6.33
CA GLN A 256 15.85 12.27 5.54
C GLN A 256 17.12 12.02 6.39
N LYS A 257 17.11 12.43 7.65
CA LYS A 257 18.22 12.19 8.60
C LYS A 257 18.50 10.70 8.81
N ASP A 258 17.44 9.88 8.90
CA ASP A 258 17.58 8.44 9.07
C ASP A 258 18.21 7.82 7.82
N VAL A 259 17.76 8.22 6.63
CA VAL A 259 18.28 7.72 5.34
C VAL A 259 19.73 8.16 5.14
N ASP A 260 20.08 9.42 5.44
CA ASP A 260 21.46 9.91 5.37
C ASP A 260 22.39 9.12 6.30
N LYS A 261 21.89 8.77 7.50
CA LYS A 261 22.62 7.92 8.44
C LYS A 261 22.84 6.50 7.85
N ILE A 262 21.81 5.87 7.29
CA ILE A 262 21.93 4.55 6.66
C ILE A 262 22.96 4.58 5.53
N LEU A 263 22.87 5.58 4.63
CA LEU A 263 23.79 5.78 3.51
C LEU A 263 25.24 5.92 3.98
N SER A 264 25.46 6.72 5.03
CA SER A 264 26.77 6.92 5.62
C SER A 264 27.32 5.66 6.28
N ASP A 265 26.49 4.98 7.11
CA ASP A 265 26.90 3.77 7.84
C ASP A 265 27.24 2.62 6.87
N ALA A 266 26.48 2.51 5.77
CA ALA A 266 26.70 1.54 4.70
C ALA A 266 27.84 1.92 3.73
N GLY A 267 28.27 3.19 3.72
CA GLY A 267 29.29 3.70 2.81
C GLY A 267 28.82 3.73 1.35
N VAL A 268 27.57 4.17 1.11
CA VAL A 268 26.91 4.20 -0.20
C VAL A 268 26.20 5.52 -0.47
N THR A 269 26.81 6.61 -0.08
CA THR A 269 26.24 7.97 -0.20
C THR A 269 25.98 8.40 -1.64
N GLU A 270 26.65 7.80 -2.61
CA GLU A 270 26.47 8.01 -4.06
C GLU A 270 25.07 7.62 -4.54
N TYR A 271 24.35 6.73 -3.83
CA TYR A 271 23.00 6.29 -4.19
C TYR A 271 21.89 7.19 -3.61
N ALA A 272 22.24 8.24 -2.85
CA ALA A 272 21.26 9.12 -2.20
C ALA A 272 20.19 9.67 -3.16
N GLY A 273 20.61 10.09 -4.37
CA GLY A 273 19.68 10.58 -5.40
C GLY A 273 18.66 9.53 -5.86
N GLN A 274 19.12 8.29 -6.08
CA GLN A 274 18.25 7.19 -6.49
C GLN A 274 17.27 6.77 -5.37
N VAL A 275 17.76 6.68 -4.12
CA VAL A 275 16.93 6.36 -2.95
C VAL A 275 15.85 7.42 -2.77
N LYS A 276 16.20 8.69 -2.94
CA LYS A 276 15.25 9.80 -2.84
C LYS A 276 14.19 9.75 -3.93
N GLU A 277 14.59 9.58 -5.18
CA GLU A 277 13.67 9.55 -6.33
C GLU A 277 12.66 8.40 -6.23
N TRP A 278 13.11 7.23 -5.74
CA TRP A 278 12.32 6.01 -5.76
C TRP A 278 11.46 5.79 -4.51
N TYR A 279 11.91 6.21 -3.32
CA TYR A 279 11.32 5.79 -2.03
C TYR A 279 10.94 6.92 -1.10
N ASP A 280 11.28 8.18 -1.43
CA ASP A 280 10.85 9.39 -0.71
C ASP A 280 9.44 9.81 -1.12
N GLY A 281 9.01 10.96 -0.62
CA GLY A 281 7.86 11.72 -1.09
C GLY A 281 6.58 11.51 -0.30
N TYR A 282 6.59 10.72 0.76
CA TYR A 282 5.47 10.67 1.69
C TYR A 282 5.53 11.85 2.66
N HIS A 283 4.38 12.48 2.89
CA HIS A 283 4.26 13.60 3.80
C HIS A 283 3.25 13.27 4.90
N PHE A 284 3.74 13.08 6.14
CA PHE A 284 2.91 12.81 7.31
C PHE A 284 3.01 14.01 8.24
N GLY A 285 1.87 14.57 8.68
CA GLY A 285 1.85 15.74 9.51
C GLY A 285 2.68 16.89 8.95
N GLU A 286 3.84 17.14 9.56
CA GLU A 286 4.84 18.13 9.13
C GLU A 286 6.15 17.48 8.66
N CYS A 287 6.23 16.13 8.62
CA CYS A 287 7.44 15.37 8.34
C CYS A 287 7.41 14.70 6.97
N ASP A 288 8.51 14.83 6.21
CA ASP A 288 8.73 14.03 4.99
C ASP A 288 9.40 12.71 5.38
N VAL A 289 8.84 11.61 4.89
CA VAL A 289 9.30 10.26 5.23
C VAL A 289 9.44 9.36 4.02
N TYR A 290 10.38 8.43 4.11
CA TYR A 290 10.58 7.32 3.19
C TYR A 290 9.86 6.07 3.71
N CYS A 291 9.46 5.17 2.82
CA CYS A 291 8.99 3.85 3.22
C CYS A 291 10.15 2.97 3.71
N PRO A 292 10.19 2.55 4.99
CA PRO A 292 11.32 1.78 5.54
C PRO A 292 11.55 0.44 4.84
N TRP A 293 10.47 -0.23 4.45
CA TRP A 293 10.54 -1.51 3.76
C TRP A 293 11.31 -1.41 2.44
N ASP A 294 11.03 -0.40 1.64
CA ASP A 294 11.61 -0.25 0.31
C ASP A 294 13.09 0.15 0.42
N VAL A 295 13.39 1.10 1.30
CA VAL A 295 14.75 1.53 1.60
C VAL A 295 15.61 0.37 2.07
N MET A 296 15.13 -0.45 3.03
CA MET A 296 15.89 -1.58 3.56
C MET A 296 16.12 -2.69 2.53
N ASN A 297 15.11 -2.99 1.70
CA ASN A 297 15.27 -3.97 0.62
C ASN A 297 16.31 -3.52 -0.40
N TYR A 298 16.26 -2.27 -0.83
CA TYR A 298 17.23 -1.75 -1.79
C TYR A 298 18.66 -1.77 -1.24
N PHE A 299 18.86 -1.39 0.01
CA PHE A 299 20.18 -1.46 0.64
C PHE A 299 20.68 -2.90 0.80
N GLN A 300 19.79 -3.85 1.09
CA GLN A 300 20.15 -5.26 1.13
C GLN A 300 20.60 -5.76 -0.26
N GLU A 301 19.90 -5.36 -1.33
CA GLU A 301 20.31 -5.70 -2.69
C GLU A 301 21.64 -5.07 -3.10
N LEU A 302 21.86 -3.79 -2.78
CA LEU A 302 23.12 -3.11 -3.06
C LEU A 302 24.33 -3.80 -2.40
N GLN A 303 24.14 -4.43 -1.24
CA GLN A 303 25.22 -5.20 -0.61
C GLN A 303 25.65 -6.44 -1.41
N HIS A 304 24.69 -7.07 -2.09
CA HIS A 304 24.95 -8.25 -2.91
C HIS A 304 25.39 -7.89 -4.33
N ASN A 305 24.85 -6.79 -4.85
CA ASN A 305 25.13 -6.30 -6.19
C ASN A 305 25.24 -4.76 -6.17
N PRO A 306 26.46 -4.20 -6.20
CA PRO A 306 26.66 -2.74 -6.22
C PRO A 306 26.01 -2.04 -7.43
N ASP A 307 25.78 -2.78 -8.54
CA ASP A 307 25.13 -2.24 -9.73
C ASP A 307 23.60 -2.42 -9.70
N ALA A 308 23.01 -2.85 -8.57
CA ALA A 308 21.58 -3.02 -8.43
C ALA A 308 20.83 -1.69 -8.67
N LYS A 309 19.82 -1.77 -9.53
CA LYS A 309 18.92 -0.63 -9.77
C LYS A 309 17.77 -0.65 -8.75
N PRO A 310 17.26 0.51 -8.36
CA PRO A 310 16.04 0.55 -7.56
C PRO A 310 14.90 -0.22 -8.24
N ALA A 311 14.06 -0.85 -7.45
CA ALA A 311 12.94 -1.67 -7.93
C ALA A 311 11.70 -1.44 -7.06
N SER A 312 10.53 -1.82 -7.59
CA SER A 312 9.29 -1.76 -6.83
C SER A 312 9.15 -2.97 -5.90
N TYR A 313 9.46 -2.77 -4.62
CA TYR A 313 9.30 -3.78 -3.57
C TYR A 313 7.87 -3.84 -3.04
N TRP A 314 7.11 -2.77 -3.19
CA TRP A 314 5.71 -2.72 -2.79
C TRP A 314 4.80 -3.57 -3.70
N LYS A 315 5.10 -3.65 -4.99
CA LYS A 315 4.30 -4.36 -6.02
C LYS A 315 4.02 -5.83 -5.67
N ASN A 316 4.98 -6.54 -5.09
CA ASN A 316 4.90 -8.00 -4.88
C ASN A 316 4.25 -8.40 -3.56
N THR A 317 3.89 -7.47 -2.69
CA THR A 317 3.47 -7.75 -1.32
C THR A 317 2.24 -6.96 -0.88
N SER A 318 1.72 -6.03 -1.73
CA SER A 318 0.46 -5.31 -1.52
C SER A 318 -0.63 -5.88 -2.40
N ASP A 319 -1.83 -5.98 -1.85
CA ASP A 319 -3.02 -6.24 -2.65
C ASP A 319 -3.37 -4.94 -3.40
N ASN A 320 -2.98 -4.87 -4.68
CA ASN A 320 -3.28 -3.74 -5.57
C ASN A 320 -4.75 -3.74 -6.03
N ALA A 321 -5.61 -4.57 -5.41
CA ALA A 321 -7.04 -4.64 -5.68
C ALA A 321 -7.73 -3.27 -5.52
N VAL A 322 -7.21 -2.42 -4.63
CA VAL A 322 -7.69 -1.04 -4.45
C VAL A 322 -7.58 -0.24 -5.74
N ILE A 323 -6.40 -0.23 -6.40
CA ILE A 323 -6.21 0.49 -7.67
C ILE A 323 -7.09 -0.14 -8.77
N ARG A 324 -7.22 -1.47 -8.75
CA ARG A 324 -8.03 -2.20 -9.72
C ARG A 324 -9.52 -1.87 -9.58
N SER A 325 -10.07 -1.91 -8.36
CA SER A 325 -11.48 -1.55 -8.13
C SER A 325 -11.76 -0.09 -8.52
N PHE A 326 -10.77 0.79 -8.35
CA PHE A 326 -10.83 2.16 -8.79
C PHE A 326 -10.98 2.28 -10.31
N ILE A 327 -10.17 1.55 -11.06
CA ILE A 327 -10.18 1.59 -12.53
C ILE A 327 -11.47 0.98 -13.07
N ASP A 328 -11.98 -0.08 -12.46
CA ASP A 328 -13.23 -0.75 -12.86
C ASP A 328 -14.48 0.16 -12.72
N HIS A 329 -14.44 1.12 -11.78
CA HIS A 329 -15.51 2.10 -11.54
C HIS A 329 -15.22 3.47 -12.19
N ALA A 330 -14.13 3.61 -12.96
CA ALA A 330 -13.67 4.88 -13.52
C ALA A 330 -14.65 5.50 -14.51
N GLY A 331 -15.28 6.59 -14.10
CA GLY A 331 -15.98 7.54 -14.98
C GLY A 331 -15.01 8.49 -15.70
N SER A 332 -15.57 9.36 -16.56
CA SER A 332 -14.78 10.30 -17.39
C SER A 332 -13.83 11.23 -16.62
N ASN A 333 -14.23 11.64 -15.43
CA ASN A 333 -13.51 12.60 -14.59
C ASN A 333 -12.27 11.96 -13.91
N ILE A 334 -12.36 10.68 -13.60
CA ILE A 334 -11.29 9.94 -12.93
C ILE A 334 -10.06 9.81 -13.84
N THR A 335 -10.27 9.60 -15.12
CA THR A 335 -9.18 9.42 -16.08
C THR A 335 -8.32 10.68 -16.23
N GLU A 336 -8.92 11.86 -16.30
CA GLU A 336 -8.19 13.14 -16.36
C GLU A 336 -7.31 13.36 -15.11
N LYS A 337 -7.85 13.01 -13.95
CA LYS A 337 -7.12 13.08 -12.68
C LYS A 337 -5.93 12.12 -12.66
N PHE A 338 -6.12 10.89 -13.16
CA PHE A 338 -5.00 9.93 -13.27
C PHE A 338 -3.90 10.41 -14.22
N GLU A 339 -4.26 10.99 -15.35
CA GLU A 339 -3.28 11.56 -16.28
C GLU A 339 -2.47 12.68 -15.64
N THR A 340 -3.16 13.55 -14.90
CA THR A 340 -2.49 14.61 -14.15
C THR A 340 -1.48 14.02 -13.16
N LEU A 341 -1.88 12.98 -12.42
CA LEU A 341 -1.03 12.31 -11.43
C LEU A 341 0.16 11.60 -12.09
N LEU A 342 -0.07 10.79 -13.14
CA LEU A 342 0.99 10.10 -13.89
C LEU A 342 1.93 11.08 -14.58
N GLY A 343 1.41 12.24 -15.01
CA GLY A 343 2.22 13.34 -15.54
C GLY A 343 3.05 14.09 -14.49
N GLY A 344 3.02 13.67 -13.20
CA GLY A 344 3.74 14.32 -12.11
C GLY A 344 3.05 15.56 -11.55
N GLY A 345 1.79 15.81 -11.93
CA GLY A 345 0.96 16.88 -11.37
C GLY A 345 0.24 16.45 -10.10
N SER A 346 -0.53 17.39 -9.52
CA SER A 346 -1.39 17.16 -8.36
C SER A 346 -2.87 17.37 -8.72
N ILE A 347 -3.74 16.65 -8.00
CA ILE A 347 -5.19 16.80 -8.09
C ILE A 347 -5.74 17.32 -6.77
N VAL A 348 -6.76 18.16 -6.82
CA VAL A 348 -7.42 18.67 -5.62
C VAL A 348 -8.61 17.78 -5.28
N GLN A 349 -8.59 17.17 -4.09
CA GLN A 349 -9.63 16.26 -3.64
C GLN A 349 -10.02 16.53 -2.19
N LYS A 350 -11.30 16.34 -1.89
CA LYS A 350 -11.76 16.21 -0.52
C LYS A 350 -11.34 14.83 0.00
N VAL A 351 -10.78 14.78 1.22
CA VAL A 351 -10.38 13.55 1.88
C VAL A 351 -11.24 13.32 3.10
N ASP A 352 -11.94 12.20 3.13
CA ASP A 352 -12.65 11.71 4.31
C ASP A 352 -11.76 10.69 5.05
N GLU A 353 -11.17 11.10 6.16
CA GLU A 353 -10.36 10.20 7.00
C GLU A 353 -11.19 9.14 7.73
N GLY A 354 -12.51 9.33 7.79
CA GLY A 354 -13.45 8.39 8.40
C GLY A 354 -13.99 7.34 7.44
N ILE A 355 -13.31 7.10 6.32
CA ILE A 355 -13.73 6.10 5.33
C ILE A 355 -13.61 4.69 5.90
N THR A 356 -14.59 3.84 5.57
CA THR A 356 -14.60 2.42 5.91
C THR A 356 -14.43 1.56 4.66
N TYR A 357 -14.05 0.28 4.84
CA TYR A 357 -13.90 -0.65 3.73
C TYR A 357 -15.21 -0.94 2.98
N ASP A 358 -16.37 -0.74 3.59
CA ASP A 358 -17.67 -0.96 2.95
C ASP A 358 -17.99 0.12 1.88
N TYR A 359 -17.46 1.33 2.05
CA TYR A 359 -17.65 2.43 1.11
C TYR A 359 -16.70 2.45 -0.09
N LEU A 360 -15.84 1.43 -0.23
CA LEU A 360 -14.87 1.33 -1.35
C LEU A 360 -15.51 1.44 -2.73
N ASN A 361 -16.77 1.01 -2.86
CA ASN A 361 -17.49 0.98 -4.13
C ASN A 361 -18.55 2.08 -4.25
N SER A 362 -18.64 3.02 -3.31
CA SER A 362 -19.81 3.91 -3.19
C SER A 362 -19.65 5.29 -3.85
N SER A 363 -18.43 5.85 -3.91
CA SER A 363 -18.20 7.16 -4.56
C SER A 363 -16.75 7.36 -5.02
N GLU A 364 -16.55 8.27 -5.98
CA GLU A 364 -15.23 8.70 -6.44
C GLU A 364 -14.39 9.32 -5.31
N GLU A 365 -15.01 10.12 -4.43
CA GLU A 365 -14.32 10.79 -3.32
C GLU A 365 -13.74 9.78 -2.32
N ASN A 366 -14.47 8.71 -2.03
CA ASN A 366 -14.02 7.64 -1.15
C ASN A 366 -12.77 6.92 -1.70
N LEU A 367 -12.70 6.76 -3.01
CA LEU A 367 -11.55 6.13 -3.66
C LEU A 367 -10.28 6.98 -3.55
N TRP A 368 -10.38 8.30 -3.73
CA TRP A 368 -9.24 9.22 -3.55
C TRP A 368 -8.77 9.26 -2.10
N SER A 369 -9.72 9.28 -1.16
CA SER A 369 -9.42 9.19 0.27
C SER A 369 -8.68 7.90 0.61
N LEU A 370 -9.14 6.76 0.08
CA LEU A 370 -8.49 5.48 0.29
C LEU A 370 -7.06 5.44 -0.27
N LEU A 371 -6.85 5.91 -1.52
CA LEU A 371 -5.52 5.95 -2.12
C LEU A 371 -4.54 6.81 -1.31
N TYR A 372 -5.01 7.91 -0.74
CA TYR A 372 -4.23 8.76 0.14
C TYR A 372 -3.90 8.06 1.47
N LEU A 373 -4.91 7.56 2.18
CA LEU A 373 -4.74 6.93 3.50
C LEU A 373 -3.93 5.63 3.45
N THR A 374 -3.94 4.94 2.31
CA THR A 374 -3.16 3.70 2.12
C THR A 374 -1.77 3.92 1.51
N GLY A 375 -1.40 5.17 1.17
CA GLY A 375 -0.07 5.55 0.73
C GLY A 375 0.19 5.43 -0.78
N TYR A 376 -0.85 5.24 -1.60
CA TYR A 376 -0.70 5.36 -3.05
C TYR A 376 -0.65 6.81 -3.53
N LEU A 377 -1.21 7.73 -2.75
CA LEU A 377 -1.07 9.17 -2.93
C LEU A 377 -0.51 9.80 -1.66
N THR A 378 0.03 10.99 -1.81
CA THR A 378 0.51 11.83 -0.72
C THR A 378 0.05 13.27 -0.90
N LYS A 379 0.08 14.06 0.16
CA LYS A 379 -0.19 15.51 0.09
C LYS A 379 0.95 16.20 -0.66
N ALA A 380 0.63 17.04 -1.63
CA ALA A 380 1.60 17.93 -2.25
C ALA A 380 2.04 19.01 -1.25
N LYS A 381 3.29 19.46 -1.34
CA LYS A 381 3.81 20.52 -0.48
C LYS A 381 3.20 21.88 -0.85
N ASP A 382 3.20 22.80 0.09
CA ASP A 382 2.62 24.12 -0.09
C ASP A 382 3.30 24.95 -1.20
N ASP A 383 4.57 24.68 -1.49
CA ASP A 383 5.32 25.29 -2.61
C ASP A 383 5.01 24.65 -3.98
N GLU A 384 4.45 23.45 -3.99
CA GLU A 384 4.04 22.74 -5.20
C GLU A 384 2.60 23.08 -5.64
N TYR A 385 1.82 23.69 -4.76
CA TYR A 385 0.44 24.10 -5.03
C TYR A 385 0.15 25.53 -4.55
N SER A 386 -0.04 26.45 -5.47
CA SER A 386 -0.19 27.89 -5.19
C SER A 386 -1.63 28.36 -4.93
N GLY A 387 -2.61 27.47 -4.82
CA GLY A 387 -4.02 27.78 -4.61
C GLY A 387 -4.46 27.73 -3.14
N THR A 388 -5.46 28.53 -2.75
CA THR A 388 -6.15 28.36 -1.46
C THR A 388 -7.08 27.17 -1.56
N LEU A 389 -6.89 26.16 -0.71
CA LEU A 389 -7.72 24.95 -0.67
C LEU A 389 -8.91 25.15 0.28
N PRO A 390 -10.12 24.66 -0.07
CA PRO A 390 -11.23 24.54 0.86
C PRO A 390 -10.88 23.63 2.07
N GLU A 391 -11.63 23.75 3.15
CA GLU A 391 -11.51 22.86 4.31
C GLU A 391 -11.61 21.38 3.90
N GLU A 392 -10.86 20.50 4.56
CA GLU A 392 -10.80 19.06 4.30
C GLU A 392 -10.39 18.68 2.87
N THR A 393 -9.77 19.61 2.13
CA THR A 393 -9.36 19.41 0.73
C THR A 393 -7.84 19.44 0.65
N TYR A 394 -7.26 18.48 -0.04
CA TYR A 394 -5.81 18.37 -0.21
C TYR A 394 -5.45 18.33 -1.70
N ALA A 395 -4.31 18.93 -2.03
CA ALA A 395 -3.65 18.67 -3.30
C ALA A 395 -2.89 17.35 -3.17
N LEU A 396 -3.32 16.31 -3.91
CA LEU A 396 -2.76 14.97 -3.84
C LEU A 396 -1.90 14.69 -5.06
N LYS A 397 -0.77 14.00 -4.86
CA LYS A 397 0.15 13.56 -5.92
C LYS A 397 0.64 12.13 -5.68
N ILE A 398 1.21 11.51 -6.70
CA ILE A 398 1.95 10.25 -6.55
C ILE A 398 3.26 10.55 -5.81
N PRO A 399 3.60 9.81 -4.73
CA PRO A 399 4.75 10.15 -3.90
C PRO A 399 6.09 10.01 -4.62
N ASN A 400 6.28 8.95 -5.40
CA ASN A 400 7.60 8.59 -5.95
C ASN A 400 7.50 7.70 -7.20
N VAL A 401 8.68 7.32 -7.74
CA VAL A 401 8.78 6.50 -8.94
C VAL A 401 8.22 5.09 -8.70
N GLU A 402 8.45 4.49 -7.55
CA GLU A 402 7.93 3.15 -7.22
C GLU A 402 6.42 3.07 -7.34
N ILE A 403 5.71 3.99 -6.70
CA ILE A 403 4.24 4.03 -6.74
C ILE A 403 3.73 4.37 -8.14
N ARG A 404 4.44 5.23 -8.88
CA ARG A 404 4.11 5.51 -10.29
C ARG A 404 4.17 4.23 -11.13
N GLU A 405 5.22 3.43 -10.99
CA GLU A 405 5.36 2.14 -11.69
C GLU A 405 4.22 1.16 -11.36
N ILE A 406 3.75 1.17 -10.11
CA ILE A 406 2.59 0.35 -9.69
C ILE A 406 1.33 0.79 -10.43
N PHE A 407 1.05 2.11 -10.50
CA PHE A 407 -0.10 2.62 -11.26
C PHE A 407 0.00 2.24 -12.73
N GLU A 408 1.13 2.50 -13.38
CA GLU A 408 1.37 2.18 -14.79
C GLU A 408 1.16 0.69 -15.08
N THR A 409 1.73 -0.18 -14.24
CA THR A 409 1.61 -1.63 -14.40
C THR A 409 0.19 -2.12 -14.18
N THR A 410 -0.54 -1.55 -13.21
CA THR A 410 -1.92 -1.94 -12.89
C THR A 410 -2.86 -1.51 -14.01
N ILE A 411 -2.69 -0.29 -14.52
CA ILE A 411 -3.43 0.23 -15.67
C ILE A 411 -3.18 -0.64 -16.91
N LYS A 412 -1.91 -0.97 -17.18
CA LYS A 412 -1.53 -1.87 -18.30
C LYS A 412 -2.24 -3.22 -18.18
N ARG A 413 -2.22 -3.84 -17.01
CA ARG A 413 -2.88 -5.13 -16.76
C ARG A 413 -4.41 -5.05 -16.93
N TRP A 414 -5.01 -3.97 -16.46
CA TRP A 414 -6.45 -3.74 -16.64
C TRP A 414 -6.81 -3.64 -18.13
N PHE A 415 -6.01 -2.95 -18.94
CA PHE A 415 -6.19 -2.91 -20.39
C PHE A 415 -6.04 -4.29 -21.02
N GLU A 416 -5.07 -5.08 -20.60
CA GLU A 416 -4.86 -6.45 -21.07
C GLU A 416 -6.09 -7.34 -20.76
N ASP A 417 -6.65 -7.25 -19.56
CA ASP A 417 -7.83 -8.00 -19.13
C ASP A 417 -9.09 -7.53 -19.86
N SER A 418 -9.32 -6.24 -19.97
CA SER A 418 -10.43 -5.65 -20.72
C SER A 418 -10.36 -6.02 -22.20
N ALA A 419 -9.13 -6.11 -22.70
CA ALA A 419 -8.85 -6.51 -24.06
C ALA A 419 -9.14 -8.00 -24.33
N LYS A 420 -9.09 -8.91 -23.37
CA LYS A 420 -9.40 -10.36 -23.52
C LYS A 420 -10.90 -10.65 -23.73
N ILE A 421 -11.79 -9.76 -23.24
CA ILE A 421 -13.25 -9.96 -23.25
C ILE A 421 -13.86 -9.58 -24.61
N TRP A 422 -13.13 -8.90 -25.49
CA TRP A 422 -13.64 -8.40 -26.75
C TRP A 422 -13.25 -9.29 -27.92
N ASP A 423 -14.23 -9.60 -28.81
CA ASP A 423 -13.96 -10.29 -30.08
C ASP A 423 -13.20 -9.34 -31.03
N ARG A 424 -11.89 -9.54 -31.13
CA ARG A 424 -10.93 -8.67 -31.83
C ARG A 424 -10.48 -9.25 -33.15
N LYS A 425 -11.07 -10.36 -33.56
CA LYS A 425 -10.62 -11.04 -34.75
C LYS A 425 -10.51 -10.09 -35.96
N HIS A 426 -11.53 -9.25 -36.15
CA HIS A 426 -11.54 -8.26 -37.23
C HIS A 426 -10.41 -7.24 -37.14
N LEU A 427 -10.05 -6.76 -35.94
CA LEU A 427 -8.92 -5.83 -35.77
C LEU A 427 -7.60 -6.49 -36.12
N PHE A 428 -7.36 -7.72 -35.63
CA PHE A 428 -6.09 -8.40 -35.88
C PHE A 428 -5.97 -8.88 -37.33
N ASP A 429 -7.06 -9.36 -37.91
CA ASP A 429 -7.10 -9.70 -39.35
C ASP A 429 -6.72 -8.45 -40.18
N ALA A 430 -7.33 -7.29 -39.89
CA ALA A 430 -7.02 -6.02 -40.57
C ALA A 430 -5.55 -5.58 -40.38
N VAL A 431 -4.95 -5.80 -39.19
CA VAL A 431 -3.54 -5.51 -38.96
C VAL A 431 -2.66 -6.37 -39.86
N TRP A 432 -2.93 -7.67 -39.95
CA TRP A 432 -2.10 -8.58 -40.73
C TRP A 432 -2.42 -8.54 -42.25
N GLU A 433 -3.57 -8.03 -42.64
CA GLU A 433 -3.93 -7.76 -44.03
C GLU A 433 -3.46 -6.37 -44.52
N GLY A 434 -3.07 -5.51 -43.59
CA GLY A 434 -2.61 -4.14 -43.90
C GLY A 434 -3.73 -3.14 -44.15
N ASP A 435 -4.96 -3.44 -43.73
CA ASP A 435 -6.12 -2.55 -43.90
C ASP A 435 -6.16 -1.44 -42.83
N SER A 436 -5.51 -0.33 -43.15
CA SER A 436 -5.46 0.85 -42.26
C SER A 436 -6.85 1.46 -41.99
N GLY A 437 -7.80 1.27 -42.89
CA GLY A 437 -9.15 1.79 -42.74
C GLY A 437 -9.91 1.01 -41.68
N GLU A 438 -9.89 -0.32 -41.76
CA GLU A 438 -10.52 -1.20 -40.79
C GLU A 438 -9.82 -1.10 -39.42
N ILE A 439 -8.48 -1.04 -39.37
CA ILE A 439 -7.74 -0.78 -38.13
C ILE A 439 -8.21 0.53 -37.48
N THR A 440 -8.35 1.62 -38.26
CA THR A 440 -8.85 2.91 -37.77
C THR A 440 -10.26 2.79 -37.18
N LEU A 441 -11.14 2.05 -37.85
CA LEU A 441 -12.52 1.86 -37.44
C LEU A 441 -12.63 1.06 -36.14
N GLU A 442 -12.02 -0.12 -36.10
CA GLU A 442 -12.08 -1.05 -34.97
C GLU A 442 -11.35 -0.51 -33.73
N MET A 443 -10.18 0.09 -33.93
CA MET A 443 -9.45 0.76 -32.84
C MET A 443 -10.25 1.95 -32.27
N SER A 444 -10.89 2.77 -33.13
CA SER A 444 -11.76 3.86 -32.66
C SER A 444 -13.02 3.35 -31.96
N LYS A 445 -13.60 2.21 -32.37
CA LYS A 445 -14.71 1.57 -31.64
C LYS A 445 -14.26 1.14 -30.25
N LEU A 446 -13.06 0.56 -30.14
CA LEU A 446 -12.49 0.13 -28.88
C LEU A 446 -12.23 1.33 -27.97
N LEU A 447 -11.60 2.38 -28.47
CA LEU A 447 -11.36 3.62 -27.73
C LEU A 447 -12.66 4.24 -27.18
N ARG A 448 -13.77 4.17 -27.92
CA ARG A 448 -15.07 4.68 -27.47
C ARG A 448 -15.67 3.86 -26.32
N LYS A 449 -15.42 2.54 -26.30
CA LYS A 449 -15.94 1.63 -25.27
C LYS A 449 -15.09 1.62 -24.01
N THR A 450 -13.77 1.81 -24.14
CA THR A 450 -12.80 1.57 -23.06
C THR A 450 -12.31 2.86 -22.41
N ILE A 451 -12.43 4.02 -23.06
CA ILE A 451 -11.80 5.25 -22.65
C ILE A 451 -12.81 6.39 -22.47
N SER A 452 -12.61 7.20 -21.46
CA SER A 452 -13.36 8.40 -21.17
C SER A 452 -12.87 9.65 -21.97
N TYR A 453 -13.59 10.80 -21.95
CA TYR A 453 -13.57 11.87 -22.95
C TYR A 453 -12.39 12.87 -22.90
N HIS A 454 -11.26 12.65 -22.19
CA HIS A 454 -10.22 13.66 -21.95
C HIS A 454 -8.88 13.40 -22.63
N ASP A 455 -8.09 14.46 -22.80
CA ASP A 455 -6.85 14.52 -23.57
C ASP A 455 -5.74 13.62 -23.02
N TYR A 456 -5.41 12.58 -23.74
CA TYR A 456 -4.40 11.59 -23.36
C TYR A 456 -3.00 11.97 -23.87
N ARG A 457 -1.96 11.71 -23.07
CA ARG A 457 -0.57 11.84 -23.50
C ARG A 457 -0.13 10.63 -24.32
N GLU A 458 0.94 10.76 -25.06
CA GLU A 458 1.50 9.75 -25.97
C GLU A 458 1.73 8.41 -25.26
N ASP A 459 2.29 8.43 -24.04
CA ASP A 459 2.58 7.23 -23.23
C ASP A 459 1.37 6.35 -22.92
N PHE A 460 0.20 6.97 -22.74
CA PHE A 460 -1.05 6.24 -22.51
C PHE A 460 -1.45 5.41 -23.75
N TYR A 461 -1.35 6.00 -24.93
CA TYR A 461 -1.72 5.30 -26.17
C TYR A 461 -0.71 4.21 -26.53
N HIS A 462 0.57 4.34 -26.14
CA HIS A 462 1.56 3.29 -26.24
C HIS A 462 1.16 2.08 -25.36
N ALA A 463 0.81 2.32 -24.09
CA ALA A 463 0.35 1.28 -23.18
C ALA A 463 -0.95 0.62 -23.68
N PHE A 464 -1.88 1.39 -24.24
CA PHE A 464 -3.12 0.91 -24.83
C PHE A 464 -2.85 -0.02 -26.03
N LEU A 465 -1.99 0.40 -26.97
CA LEU A 465 -1.61 -0.43 -28.12
C LEU A 465 -0.93 -1.72 -27.68
N ALA A 466 0.08 -1.63 -26.82
CA ALA A 466 0.79 -2.80 -26.31
C ALA A 466 -0.18 -3.76 -25.59
N GLY A 467 -1.09 -3.24 -24.77
CA GLY A 467 -2.08 -4.02 -24.02
C GLY A 467 -3.08 -4.77 -24.90
N ILE A 468 -3.56 -4.16 -26.01
CA ILE A 468 -4.47 -4.80 -26.94
C ILE A 468 -3.87 -6.06 -27.56
N PHE A 469 -2.61 -5.99 -28.02
CA PHE A 469 -1.95 -7.08 -28.68
C PHE A 469 -1.45 -8.14 -27.68
N ALA A 470 -0.86 -7.73 -26.55
CA ALA A 470 -0.45 -8.64 -25.49
C ALA A 470 -1.62 -9.45 -24.92
N GLY A 471 -2.76 -8.78 -24.71
CA GLY A 471 -3.99 -9.42 -24.27
C GLY A 471 -4.63 -10.39 -25.29
N ALA A 472 -4.18 -10.35 -26.55
CA ALA A 472 -4.55 -11.30 -27.59
C ALA A 472 -3.57 -12.48 -27.71
N GLY A 473 -2.52 -12.48 -26.91
CA GLY A 473 -1.52 -13.54 -26.90
C GLY A 473 -0.34 -13.31 -27.85
N TYR A 474 -0.25 -12.13 -28.48
CA TYR A 474 0.92 -11.77 -29.25
C TYR A 474 2.08 -11.38 -28.32
N MET A 475 3.29 -11.71 -28.72
CA MET A 475 4.48 -11.14 -28.10
C MET A 475 4.59 -9.67 -28.50
N VAL A 476 4.76 -8.77 -27.52
CA VAL A 476 4.76 -7.32 -27.74
C VAL A 476 5.96 -6.72 -27.03
N GLU A 477 6.71 -5.90 -27.74
CA GLU A 477 7.75 -5.04 -27.17
C GLU A 477 7.35 -3.57 -27.33
N SER A 478 7.57 -2.77 -26.29
CA SER A 478 7.30 -1.33 -26.31
C SER A 478 8.53 -0.55 -25.86
N ASN A 479 8.80 0.59 -26.52
CA ASN A 479 9.96 1.46 -26.24
C ASN A 479 11.32 0.77 -26.34
N LYS A 480 11.48 -0.23 -27.21
CA LYS A 480 12.76 -0.92 -27.43
C LYS A 480 13.72 -0.03 -28.20
N GLU A 481 14.96 0.03 -27.74
CA GLU A 481 16.04 0.71 -28.46
C GLU A 481 16.44 -0.11 -29.68
N HIS A 482 16.32 0.48 -30.86
CA HIS A 482 16.72 -0.09 -32.12
C HIS A 482 17.67 0.88 -32.83
N GLY A 483 18.90 0.46 -33.14
CA GLY A 483 19.86 1.21 -33.93
C GLY A 483 19.94 2.70 -33.61
N GLU A 484 19.31 3.57 -34.41
CA GLU A 484 19.28 5.02 -34.23
C GLU A 484 18.02 5.58 -33.55
N GLY A 485 17.12 4.73 -32.97
CA GLY A 485 15.88 5.20 -32.33
C GLY A 485 15.13 4.12 -31.56
N ARG A 486 13.97 4.51 -31.01
CA ARG A 486 13.04 3.61 -30.32
C ARG A 486 11.74 3.57 -31.10
N SER A 487 11.24 2.36 -31.42
CA SER A 487 9.88 2.16 -31.90
C SER A 487 8.91 2.14 -30.72
N ASP A 488 7.71 2.68 -30.89
CA ASP A 488 6.74 2.77 -29.80
C ASP A 488 6.18 1.41 -29.42
N VAL A 489 5.71 0.61 -30.40
CA VAL A 489 5.17 -0.73 -30.16
C VAL A 489 5.52 -1.64 -31.32
N VAL A 490 6.08 -2.83 -31.01
CA VAL A 490 6.34 -3.91 -31.96
C VAL A 490 5.55 -5.15 -31.56
N VAL A 491 4.83 -5.72 -32.52
CA VAL A 491 3.96 -6.89 -32.32
C VAL A 491 4.48 -8.04 -33.19
N TYR A 492 4.75 -9.17 -32.56
CA TYR A 492 5.31 -10.36 -33.22
C TYR A 492 4.26 -11.45 -33.42
N ASP A 493 4.11 -11.90 -34.65
CA ASP A 493 3.40 -13.13 -34.99
C ASP A 493 4.42 -14.17 -35.46
N SER A 494 5.13 -14.75 -34.50
CA SER A 494 6.19 -15.72 -34.76
C SER A 494 5.69 -17.01 -35.42
N MET A 495 4.40 -17.34 -35.28
CA MET A 495 3.83 -18.53 -35.93
C MET A 495 3.72 -18.36 -37.44
N ASN A 496 3.53 -17.13 -37.92
CA ASN A 496 3.36 -16.81 -39.33
C ASN A 496 4.54 -16.00 -39.89
N ALA A 497 5.67 -15.91 -39.15
CA ALA A 497 6.88 -15.16 -39.52
C ALA A 497 6.56 -13.69 -39.90
N ARG A 498 5.69 -13.02 -39.15
CA ARG A 498 5.25 -11.63 -39.41
C ARG A 498 5.53 -10.73 -38.22
N VAL A 499 5.83 -9.46 -38.52
CA VAL A 499 5.98 -8.42 -37.48
C VAL A 499 5.25 -7.14 -37.89
N ALA A 500 4.56 -6.51 -36.93
CA ALA A 500 3.90 -5.23 -37.12
C ALA A 500 4.51 -4.18 -36.20
N ILE A 501 4.94 -3.05 -36.76
CA ILE A 501 5.59 -1.94 -36.09
C ILE A 501 4.65 -0.75 -36.08
N PHE A 502 4.34 -0.24 -34.89
CA PHE A 502 3.50 0.94 -34.70
C PHE A 502 4.32 2.10 -34.15
N GLU A 503 4.19 3.24 -34.77
CA GLU A 503 4.66 4.53 -34.26
C GLU A 503 3.44 5.40 -33.96
N ALA A 504 3.29 5.81 -32.70
CA ALA A 504 2.12 6.53 -32.22
C ALA A 504 2.41 8.02 -32.04
N LYS A 505 1.41 8.85 -32.31
CA LYS A 505 1.47 10.29 -32.05
C LYS A 505 0.18 10.77 -31.42
N TYR A 506 0.29 11.67 -30.47
CA TYR A 506 -0.84 12.38 -29.91
C TYR A 506 -1.13 13.65 -30.71
N SER A 507 -2.38 13.84 -31.12
CA SER A 507 -2.86 15.02 -31.83
C SER A 507 -3.66 15.95 -30.93
N LYS A 508 -3.42 17.25 -31.03
CA LYS A 508 -4.13 18.27 -30.23
C LYS A 508 -5.55 18.55 -30.75
N SER A 509 -5.82 18.24 -32.01
CA SER A 509 -7.13 18.40 -32.62
C SER A 509 -7.40 17.29 -33.66
N ARG A 510 -8.68 17.14 -34.05
CA ARG A 510 -9.10 16.17 -35.07
C ARG A 510 -8.48 16.48 -36.44
N GLU A 511 -8.30 17.73 -36.77
CA GLU A 511 -7.73 18.20 -38.03
C GLU A 511 -6.24 17.84 -38.14
N GLU A 512 -5.53 17.78 -37.01
CA GLU A 512 -4.11 17.49 -36.97
C GLU A 512 -3.80 15.97 -37.07
N MET A 513 -4.76 15.09 -36.83
CA MET A 513 -4.54 13.65 -36.79
C MET A 513 -3.86 13.10 -38.06
N LYS A 514 -4.31 13.52 -39.25
CA LYS A 514 -3.70 13.08 -40.52
C LYS A 514 -2.25 13.52 -40.65
N ARG A 515 -1.96 14.77 -40.26
CA ARG A 515 -0.59 15.32 -40.28
C ARG A 515 0.31 14.58 -39.33
N ASP A 516 -0.14 14.33 -38.11
CA ASP A 516 0.66 13.68 -37.08
C ASP A 516 0.85 12.19 -37.37
N CYS A 517 -0.13 11.52 -37.97
CA CYS A 517 0.02 10.17 -38.51
C CYS A 517 1.09 10.10 -39.64
N ASN A 518 1.13 11.08 -40.54
CA ASN A 518 2.18 11.15 -41.55
C ASN A 518 3.57 11.37 -40.92
N ARG A 519 3.68 12.17 -39.85
CA ARG A 519 4.93 12.33 -39.09
C ARG A 519 5.39 11.01 -38.46
N ALA A 520 4.45 10.19 -37.96
CA ALA A 520 4.78 8.85 -37.46
C ALA A 520 5.39 7.98 -38.58
N ILE A 521 4.79 7.97 -39.77
CA ILE A 521 5.36 7.25 -40.94
C ILE A 521 6.74 7.80 -41.35
N GLU A 522 6.92 9.12 -41.34
CA GLU A 522 8.22 9.76 -41.64
C GLU A 522 9.27 9.33 -40.60
N GLN A 523 8.91 9.19 -39.33
CA GLN A 523 9.80 8.74 -38.28
C GLN A 523 10.23 7.28 -38.51
N ILE A 524 9.29 6.38 -38.82
CA ILE A 524 9.56 4.97 -39.16
C ILE A 524 10.57 4.90 -40.32
N ASN A 525 10.38 5.71 -41.37
CA ASN A 525 11.26 5.76 -42.52
C ASN A 525 12.65 6.27 -42.16
N LYS A 526 12.74 7.39 -41.46
CA LYS A 526 14.00 8.04 -41.09
C LYS A 526 14.85 7.16 -40.17
N LYS A 527 14.21 6.40 -39.28
CA LYS A 527 14.84 5.55 -38.27
C LYS A 527 15.06 4.11 -38.75
N MET A 528 14.58 3.77 -39.95
CA MET A 528 14.71 2.44 -40.59
C MET A 528 14.29 1.27 -39.67
N TYR A 529 13.21 1.45 -38.91
CA TYR A 529 12.77 0.42 -37.94
C TYR A 529 12.49 -0.95 -38.57
N ALA A 530 12.08 -1.01 -39.84
CA ALA A 530 11.83 -2.25 -40.55
C ALA A 530 13.10 -3.06 -40.83
N SER A 531 14.23 -2.39 -41.04
CA SER A 531 15.47 -3.05 -41.52
C SER A 531 16.06 -4.04 -40.52
N GLU A 532 15.72 -3.90 -39.23
CA GLU A 532 16.19 -4.82 -38.19
C GLU A 532 15.50 -6.19 -38.25
N TYR A 533 14.34 -6.25 -38.90
CA TYR A 533 13.50 -7.46 -38.96
C TYR A 533 13.55 -8.16 -40.33
N GLU A 534 14.23 -7.59 -41.31
CA GLU A 534 14.27 -8.10 -42.67
C GLU A 534 14.91 -9.52 -42.80
N ASP A 535 15.81 -9.85 -41.88
CA ASP A 535 16.49 -11.16 -41.89
C ASP A 535 15.68 -12.24 -41.14
N ASP A 536 14.76 -11.85 -40.23
CA ASP A 536 14.08 -12.76 -39.30
C ASP A 536 12.58 -12.99 -39.63
N TYR A 537 11.96 -12.10 -40.42
CA TYR A 537 10.53 -12.13 -40.71
C TYR A 537 10.22 -11.98 -42.20
N ASP A 538 9.29 -12.81 -42.69
CA ASP A 538 8.87 -12.81 -44.09
C ASP A 538 7.98 -11.60 -44.44
N GLU A 539 7.23 -11.07 -43.47
CA GLU A 539 6.36 -9.91 -43.67
C GLU A 539 6.57 -8.88 -42.55
N ILE A 540 6.85 -7.65 -42.96
CA ILE A 540 7.05 -6.52 -42.06
C ILE A 540 6.01 -5.43 -42.36
N LEU A 541 5.11 -5.20 -41.44
CA LEU A 541 4.05 -4.21 -41.57
C LEU A 541 4.35 -2.98 -40.69
N CYS A 542 4.36 -1.82 -41.27
CA CYS A 542 4.67 -0.57 -40.57
C CYS A 542 3.46 0.36 -40.57
N TYR A 543 3.05 0.82 -39.38
CA TYR A 543 1.90 1.69 -39.19
C TYR A 543 2.27 2.97 -38.44
N GLY A 544 1.91 4.12 -39.02
CA GLY A 544 1.77 5.35 -38.25
C GLY A 544 0.35 5.43 -37.70
N ILE A 545 0.25 5.73 -36.43
CA ILE A 545 -1.05 5.91 -35.76
C ILE A 545 -1.06 7.23 -35.02
N SER A 546 -2.13 7.98 -35.16
CA SER A 546 -2.36 9.20 -34.37
C SER A 546 -3.64 9.10 -33.57
N PHE A 547 -3.59 9.60 -32.36
CA PHE A 547 -4.70 9.58 -31.42
C PHE A 547 -5.20 10.98 -31.10
N PHE A 548 -6.52 11.13 -31.04
CA PHE A 548 -7.17 12.31 -30.51
C PHE A 548 -8.43 11.89 -29.76
N LYS A 549 -8.43 12.03 -28.43
CA LYS A 549 -9.54 11.59 -27.58
C LYS A 549 -9.91 10.11 -27.86
N LYS A 550 -11.19 9.83 -28.10
CA LYS A 550 -11.70 8.48 -28.40
C LYS A 550 -11.60 8.11 -29.89
N ARG A 551 -10.62 8.59 -30.59
CA ARG A 551 -10.42 8.32 -32.01
C ARG A 551 -8.94 8.09 -32.30
N CYS A 552 -8.70 7.25 -33.27
CA CYS A 552 -7.39 7.15 -33.90
C CYS A 552 -7.52 7.35 -35.41
N PHE A 553 -6.39 7.57 -36.04
CA PHE A 553 -6.25 7.52 -37.49
C PHE A 553 -4.97 6.73 -37.77
N VAL A 554 -5.09 5.67 -38.58
CA VAL A 554 -4.00 4.75 -38.91
C VAL A 554 -3.68 4.86 -40.39
N LYS A 555 -2.40 4.75 -40.70
CA LYS A 555 -1.90 4.70 -42.06
C LYS A 555 -0.80 3.66 -42.15
N ARG A 556 -0.83 2.78 -43.15
CA ARG A 556 0.24 1.88 -43.48
C ARG A 556 1.31 2.62 -44.29
N LYS A 557 2.58 2.26 -44.06
CA LYS A 557 3.73 2.73 -44.83
C LYS A 557 3.65 2.22 -46.27
#